data_a9df98efc55768f3b4b93fee93575278
#
_entry.id   a9df98efc55768f3b4b93fee93575278
#
_cell.length_a   1.000
_cell.length_b   1.000
_cell.length_c   1.000
_cell.angle_alpha   90.00
_cell.angle_beta   90.00
_cell.angle_gamma   90.00
#
_symmetry.space_group_name_H-M   'P 1'
#
loop_
_entity.id
_entity.type
_entity.pdbx_description
1 polymer ?
#
loop_
_entity_poly.entity_id
_entity_poly.type
_entity_poly.pdbx_seq_one_letter_code
_entity_poly.pdbx_strand_id
1 'polypeptide(L)'
;MKERIPTKITAYEVRPDEKDYLLAAAQQEQIEITLVQGPMTQDNIDRAEGADGITILGDTKMDAALIEETAKRRIRVVATRTIGYDHIDLNAAKSNGVHVCNGYYDPDGVAEYTVMLILMSLRNYKQALFRGNANDYSLGGLIGRELRNLTVGIIGTGKIGQKVAQNLQGFGCRILAYSRRQNADPALGI
;
A
#
# COMPACT_ATOMS: atom_id res chain seq x y z
N MET A 1 -24.11 -25.11 -23.46
CA MET A 1 -23.18 -24.29 -22.64
C MET A 1 -23.98 -23.82 -21.44
N LYS A 2 -23.57 -24.14 -20.20
CA LYS A 2 -24.22 -23.53 -19.02
C LYS A 2 -23.80 -22.05 -19.03
N GLU A 3 -24.75 -21.15 -19.06
CA GLU A 3 -24.50 -19.71 -18.82
C GLU A 3 -23.77 -19.58 -17.49
N ARG A 4 -22.55 -19.04 -17.53
CA ARG A 4 -21.76 -18.79 -16.32
C ARG A 4 -22.40 -17.58 -15.63
N ILE A 5 -22.97 -17.78 -14.45
CA ILE A 5 -23.48 -16.67 -13.63
C ILE A 5 -22.28 -15.74 -13.37
N PRO A 6 -22.37 -14.45 -13.68
CA PRO A 6 -21.28 -13.52 -13.46
C PRO A 6 -20.94 -13.44 -11.98
N THR A 7 -19.65 -13.45 -11.67
CA THR A 7 -19.14 -13.21 -10.31
C THR A 7 -19.48 -11.77 -9.89
N LYS A 8 -20.02 -11.59 -8.70
CA LYS A 8 -20.38 -10.27 -8.15
C LYS A 8 -19.38 -9.81 -7.11
N ILE A 9 -18.85 -8.61 -7.28
CA ILE A 9 -17.88 -8.01 -6.35
C ILE A 9 -18.35 -6.63 -5.92
N THR A 10 -18.27 -6.33 -4.64
CA THR A 10 -18.46 -4.97 -4.14
C THR A 10 -17.10 -4.38 -3.75
N ALA A 11 -16.74 -3.27 -4.37
CA ALA A 11 -15.53 -2.51 -4.09
C ALA A 11 -15.86 -1.32 -3.18
N TYR A 12 -15.30 -1.33 -1.97
CA TYR A 12 -15.35 -0.22 -1.02
C TYR A 12 -14.12 0.67 -1.14
N GLU A 13 -14.17 1.88 -0.59
CA GLU A 13 -13.08 2.87 -0.60
C GLU A 13 -12.61 3.20 -2.02
N VAL A 14 -13.56 3.25 -2.98
CA VAL A 14 -13.22 3.53 -4.37
C VAL A 14 -12.85 4.99 -4.53
N ARG A 15 -11.59 5.23 -4.91
CA ARG A 15 -11.06 6.56 -5.18
C ARG A 15 -11.40 7.00 -6.62
N PRO A 16 -11.49 8.31 -6.87
CA PRO A 16 -11.76 8.81 -8.22
C PRO A 16 -10.74 8.35 -9.26
N ASP A 17 -9.46 8.25 -8.87
CA ASP A 17 -8.34 7.88 -9.75
C ASP A 17 -8.29 6.39 -10.11
N GLU A 18 -8.94 5.51 -9.34
CA GLU A 18 -8.97 4.06 -9.61
C GLU A 18 -10.28 3.57 -10.22
N LYS A 19 -11.33 4.39 -10.20
CA LYS A 19 -12.68 4.00 -10.65
C LYS A 19 -12.69 3.39 -12.05
N ASP A 20 -12.07 4.07 -13.01
CA ASP A 20 -12.09 3.64 -14.41
C ASP A 20 -11.30 2.35 -14.61
N TYR A 21 -10.22 2.14 -13.87
CA TYR A 21 -9.46 0.89 -13.88
C TYR A 21 -10.28 -0.28 -13.32
N LEU A 22 -11.02 -0.08 -12.22
CA LEU A 22 -11.89 -1.11 -11.66
C LEU A 22 -13.01 -1.50 -12.63
N LEU A 23 -13.63 -0.53 -13.29
CA LEU A 23 -14.68 -0.78 -14.28
C LEU A 23 -14.13 -1.51 -15.51
N ALA A 24 -12.95 -1.10 -16.02
CA ALA A 24 -12.32 -1.76 -17.14
C ALA A 24 -11.94 -3.22 -16.81
N ALA A 25 -11.36 -3.46 -15.63
CA ALA A 25 -11.03 -4.80 -15.17
C ALA A 25 -12.29 -5.68 -15.01
N ALA A 26 -13.36 -5.13 -14.43
CA ALA A 26 -14.62 -5.84 -14.28
C ALA A 26 -15.23 -6.23 -15.64
N GLN A 27 -15.16 -5.35 -16.63
CA GLN A 27 -15.63 -5.64 -17.98
C GLN A 27 -14.79 -6.74 -18.64
N GLN A 28 -13.46 -6.66 -18.53
CA GLN A 28 -12.53 -7.64 -19.10
C GLN A 28 -12.77 -9.04 -18.52
N GLU A 29 -12.97 -9.13 -17.21
CA GLU A 29 -13.14 -10.40 -16.50
C GLU A 29 -14.62 -10.85 -16.40
N GLN A 30 -15.54 -10.12 -17.00
CA GLN A 30 -16.99 -10.39 -16.97
C GLN A 30 -17.53 -10.46 -15.51
N ILE A 31 -17.10 -9.51 -14.67
CA ILE A 31 -17.49 -9.35 -13.28
C ILE A 31 -18.56 -8.27 -13.17
N GLU A 32 -19.61 -8.53 -12.41
CA GLU A 32 -20.54 -7.50 -11.97
C GLU A 32 -19.97 -6.77 -10.76
N ILE A 33 -19.61 -5.49 -10.90
CA ILE A 33 -18.97 -4.72 -9.84
C ILE A 33 -19.87 -3.60 -9.31
N THR A 34 -20.03 -3.55 -7.98
CA THR A 34 -20.66 -2.43 -7.28
C THR A 34 -19.56 -1.56 -6.65
N LEU A 35 -19.60 -0.26 -6.91
CA LEU A 35 -18.62 0.70 -6.39
C LEU A 35 -19.21 1.48 -5.22
N VAL A 36 -18.52 1.50 -4.09
CA VAL A 36 -18.91 2.21 -2.87
C VAL A 36 -17.78 3.14 -2.46
N GLN A 37 -18.10 4.41 -2.23
CA GLN A 37 -17.15 5.38 -1.66
C GLN A 37 -17.04 5.18 -0.14
N GLY A 38 -15.85 5.41 0.39
CA GLY A 38 -15.57 5.29 1.82
C GLY A 38 -15.40 3.84 2.32
N PRO A 39 -14.97 3.69 3.58
CA PRO A 39 -14.68 2.40 4.17
C PRO A 39 -15.94 1.55 4.39
N MET A 40 -15.76 0.25 4.37
CA MET A 40 -16.80 -0.69 4.77
C MET A 40 -16.99 -0.64 6.28
N THR A 41 -18.25 -0.59 6.69
CA THR A 41 -18.69 -0.56 8.09
C THR A 41 -19.90 -1.48 8.27
N GLN A 42 -20.33 -1.70 9.51
CA GLN A 42 -21.58 -2.43 9.78
C GLN A 42 -22.81 -1.71 9.23
N ASP A 43 -22.78 -0.37 9.12
CA ASP A 43 -23.91 0.43 8.65
C ASP A 43 -24.07 0.38 7.11
N ASN A 44 -23.02 0.00 6.37
CA ASN A 44 -23.06 -0.01 4.90
C ASN A 44 -22.73 -1.37 4.27
N ILE A 45 -22.57 -2.42 5.08
CA ILE A 45 -22.27 -3.79 4.60
C ILE A 45 -23.36 -4.34 3.69
N ASP A 46 -24.60 -3.86 3.84
CA ASP A 46 -25.74 -4.26 2.99
C ASP A 46 -25.52 -3.89 1.51
N ARG A 47 -24.61 -2.97 1.22
CA ARG A 47 -24.19 -2.67 -0.17
C ARG A 47 -23.49 -3.85 -0.83
N ALA A 48 -23.01 -4.82 -0.06
CA ALA A 48 -22.40 -6.06 -0.55
C ALA A 48 -23.35 -7.25 -0.51
N GLU A 49 -24.66 -7.03 -0.31
CA GLU A 49 -25.63 -8.12 -0.31
C GLU A 49 -25.63 -8.85 -1.66
N GLY A 50 -25.50 -10.19 -1.60
CA GLY A 50 -25.41 -11.03 -2.80
C GLY A 50 -24.09 -10.98 -3.56
N ALA A 51 -23.08 -10.32 -3.02
CA ALA A 51 -21.72 -10.37 -3.59
C ALA A 51 -21.03 -11.70 -3.24
N ASP A 52 -20.25 -12.23 -4.17
CA ASP A 52 -19.36 -13.39 -3.96
C ASP A 52 -18.10 -12.98 -3.20
N GLY A 53 -17.64 -11.74 -3.39
CA GLY A 53 -16.47 -11.18 -2.77
C GLY A 53 -16.54 -9.67 -2.59
N ILE A 54 -15.69 -9.16 -1.72
CA ILE A 54 -15.48 -7.73 -1.53
C ILE A 54 -14.04 -7.34 -1.75
N THR A 55 -13.82 -6.09 -2.17
CA THR A 55 -12.48 -5.52 -2.19
C THR A 55 -12.45 -4.18 -1.45
N ILE A 56 -11.40 -4.00 -0.65
CA ILE A 56 -11.21 -2.86 0.26
C ILE A 56 -9.83 -2.23 0.07
N LEU A 57 -9.61 -1.07 0.69
CA LEU A 57 -8.29 -0.46 0.91
C LEU A 57 -7.91 -0.52 2.41
N GLY A 58 -7.13 0.44 2.89
CA GLY A 58 -6.55 0.43 4.23
C GLY A 58 -7.37 1.09 5.32
N ASP A 59 -8.40 1.87 4.98
CA ASP A 59 -9.23 2.59 5.97
C ASP A 59 -10.32 1.69 6.56
N THR A 60 -10.71 0.63 5.84
CA THR A 60 -11.64 -0.39 6.35
C THR A 60 -10.96 -1.25 7.40
N LYS A 61 -11.42 -1.16 8.64
CA LYS A 61 -10.98 -2.06 9.72
C LYS A 61 -11.83 -3.32 9.71
N MET A 62 -11.31 -4.37 9.11
CA MET A 62 -11.92 -5.70 9.07
C MET A 62 -11.66 -6.42 10.40
N ASP A 63 -12.31 -5.95 11.47
CA ASP A 63 -12.28 -6.60 12.77
C ASP A 63 -13.13 -7.90 12.80
N ALA A 64 -13.09 -8.60 13.92
CA ALA A 64 -13.81 -9.87 14.08
C ALA A 64 -15.32 -9.72 13.82
N ALA A 65 -15.94 -8.62 14.27
CA ALA A 65 -17.37 -8.39 14.11
C ALA A 65 -17.76 -8.16 12.64
N LEU A 66 -16.99 -7.35 11.91
CA LEU A 66 -17.25 -7.09 10.49
C LEU A 66 -16.98 -8.32 9.61
N ILE A 67 -15.98 -9.13 9.96
CA ILE A 67 -15.72 -10.42 9.30
C ILE A 67 -16.86 -11.41 9.53
N GLU A 68 -17.36 -11.51 10.77
CA GLU A 68 -18.52 -12.37 11.07
C GLU A 68 -19.75 -11.97 10.25
N GLU A 69 -20.05 -10.67 10.19
CA GLU A 69 -21.15 -10.14 9.37
C GLU A 69 -20.94 -10.40 7.87
N THR A 70 -19.71 -10.32 7.39
CA THR A 70 -19.32 -10.68 6.01
C THR A 70 -19.62 -12.15 5.73
N ALA A 71 -19.23 -13.04 6.63
CA ALA A 71 -19.44 -14.48 6.50
C ALA A 71 -20.94 -14.86 6.56
N LYS A 72 -21.75 -14.20 7.43
CA LYS A 72 -23.21 -14.38 7.52
C LYS A 72 -23.90 -14.10 6.18
N ARG A 73 -23.42 -13.13 5.42
CA ARG A 73 -23.90 -12.78 4.06
C ARG A 73 -23.36 -13.69 2.97
N ARG A 74 -22.66 -14.78 3.36
CA ARG A 74 -22.05 -15.77 2.45
C ARG A 74 -20.97 -15.21 1.53
N ILE A 75 -20.41 -14.04 1.86
CA ILE A 75 -19.26 -13.48 1.17
C ILE A 75 -18.03 -14.27 1.62
N ARG A 76 -17.32 -14.86 0.67
CA ARG A 76 -16.23 -15.82 0.95
C ARG A 76 -14.83 -15.27 0.71
N VAL A 77 -14.73 -14.13 0.04
CA VAL A 77 -13.42 -13.55 -0.35
C VAL A 77 -13.38 -12.08 0.04
N VAL A 78 -12.30 -11.70 0.73
CA VAL A 78 -11.94 -10.31 1.01
C VAL A 78 -10.60 -10.04 0.35
N ALA A 79 -10.56 -9.16 -0.63
CA ALA A 79 -9.34 -8.74 -1.30
C ALA A 79 -8.98 -7.32 -0.87
N THR A 80 -7.83 -7.11 -0.23
CA THR A 80 -7.35 -5.75 0.00
C THR A 80 -6.45 -5.28 -1.15
N ARG A 81 -6.72 -4.10 -1.70
CA ARG A 81 -5.92 -3.46 -2.76
C ARG A 81 -4.65 -2.81 -2.21
N THR A 82 -4.16 -3.31 -1.08
CA THR A 82 -2.93 -2.89 -0.41
C THR A 82 -1.97 -4.07 -0.29
N ILE A 83 -0.68 -3.79 -0.09
CA ILE A 83 0.31 -4.83 0.27
C ILE A 83 0.16 -5.19 1.75
N GLY A 84 0.04 -4.17 2.63
CA GLY A 84 -0.20 -4.36 4.05
C GLY A 84 -1.62 -4.88 4.32
N TYR A 85 -1.79 -5.71 5.34
CA TYR A 85 -3.06 -6.32 5.71
C TYR A 85 -3.29 -6.35 7.22
N ASP A 86 -2.58 -5.52 7.97
CA ASP A 86 -2.68 -5.38 9.42
C ASP A 86 -4.02 -4.77 9.89
N HIS A 87 -4.81 -4.22 8.99
CA HIS A 87 -6.18 -3.78 9.21
C HIS A 87 -7.22 -4.91 9.14
N ILE A 88 -6.78 -6.16 8.91
CA ILE A 88 -7.66 -7.34 8.76
C ILE A 88 -7.35 -8.38 9.84
N ASP A 89 -8.36 -8.78 10.62
CA ASP A 89 -8.23 -9.89 11.58
C ASP A 89 -8.22 -11.24 10.85
N LEU A 90 -7.02 -11.74 10.54
CA LEU A 90 -6.82 -13.00 9.85
C LEU A 90 -7.30 -14.22 10.64
N ASN A 91 -7.31 -14.14 12.00
CA ASN A 91 -7.78 -15.24 12.83
C ASN A 91 -9.30 -15.35 12.74
N ALA A 92 -9.99 -14.21 12.84
CA ALA A 92 -11.43 -14.15 12.63
C ALA A 92 -11.82 -14.61 11.21
N ALA A 93 -11.09 -14.15 10.17
CA ALA A 93 -11.33 -14.56 8.79
C ALA A 93 -11.22 -16.07 8.62
N LYS A 94 -10.15 -16.68 9.13
CA LYS A 94 -9.95 -18.13 9.11
C LYS A 94 -11.06 -18.89 9.84
N SER A 95 -11.45 -18.44 11.02
CA SER A 95 -12.48 -19.08 11.83
C SER A 95 -13.86 -19.03 11.19
N ASN A 96 -14.15 -17.99 10.40
CA ASN A 96 -15.40 -17.80 9.68
C ASN A 96 -15.38 -18.30 8.23
N GLY A 97 -14.28 -18.94 7.78
CA GLY A 97 -14.15 -19.46 6.42
C GLY A 97 -14.11 -18.37 5.33
N VAL A 98 -13.60 -17.19 5.68
CA VAL A 98 -13.38 -16.08 4.75
C VAL A 98 -11.93 -16.10 4.28
N HIS A 99 -11.74 -16.17 2.98
CA HIS A 99 -10.42 -16.11 2.36
C HIS A 99 -9.98 -14.66 2.19
N VAL A 100 -8.77 -14.36 2.65
CA VAL A 100 -8.17 -13.03 2.51
C VAL A 100 -7.04 -13.09 1.49
N CYS A 101 -7.04 -12.16 0.55
CA CYS A 101 -5.93 -11.92 -0.36
C CYS A 101 -5.56 -10.44 -0.38
N ASN A 102 -4.29 -10.16 -0.67
CA ASN A 102 -3.76 -8.82 -0.72
C ASN A 102 -3.18 -8.50 -2.11
N GLY A 103 -2.98 -7.22 -2.38
CA GLY A 103 -2.35 -6.75 -3.59
C GLY A 103 -0.85 -7.07 -3.62
N TYR A 104 -0.32 -7.20 -4.83
CA TYR A 104 1.11 -7.26 -5.07
C TYR A 104 1.50 -6.20 -6.11
N TYR A 105 2.55 -5.45 -5.79
CA TYR A 105 3.20 -4.56 -6.74
C TYR A 105 4.70 -4.48 -6.43
N ASP A 106 5.47 -4.05 -7.41
CA ASP A 106 6.91 -3.90 -7.25
C ASP A 106 7.26 -2.84 -6.19
N PRO A 107 8.25 -3.08 -5.33
CA PRO A 107 8.65 -2.16 -4.27
C PRO A 107 9.35 -0.89 -4.79
N ASP A 108 9.65 -0.81 -6.08
CA ASP A 108 10.45 0.27 -6.68
C ASP A 108 9.89 1.65 -6.38
N GLY A 109 8.60 1.89 -6.64
CA GLY A 109 7.99 3.20 -6.40
C GLY A 109 8.09 3.66 -4.94
N VAL A 110 7.89 2.75 -3.98
CA VAL A 110 8.02 3.07 -2.54
C VAL A 110 9.48 3.33 -2.17
N ALA A 111 10.41 2.56 -2.74
CA ALA A 111 11.83 2.74 -2.51
C ALA A 111 12.36 4.06 -3.09
N GLU A 112 11.95 4.42 -4.29
CA GLU A 112 12.29 5.70 -4.94
C GLU A 112 11.74 6.88 -4.13
N TYR A 113 10.48 6.80 -3.69
CA TYR A 113 9.89 7.81 -2.84
C TYR A 113 10.66 7.97 -1.52
N THR A 114 11.12 6.87 -0.93
CA THR A 114 11.94 6.89 0.29
C THR A 114 13.26 7.61 0.05
N VAL A 115 13.96 7.32 -1.04
CA VAL A 115 15.21 8.01 -1.39
C VAL A 115 14.97 9.50 -1.65
N MET A 116 13.88 9.83 -2.35
CA MET A 116 13.48 11.23 -2.54
C MET A 116 13.32 11.96 -1.21
N LEU A 117 12.61 11.37 -0.24
CA LEU A 117 12.40 11.98 1.09
C LEU A 117 13.73 12.20 1.83
N ILE A 118 14.65 11.24 1.75
CA ILE A 118 16.01 11.38 2.31
C ILE A 118 16.71 12.60 1.71
N LEU A 119 16.72 12.71 0.40
CA LEU A 119 17.36 13.84 -0.31
C LEU A 119 16.69 15.17 0.02
N MET A 120 15.36 15.22 0.03
CA MET A 120 14.61 16.43 0.39
C MET A 120 14.92 16.90 1.81
N SER A 121 15.04 15.96 2.76
CA SER A 121 15.40 16.25 4.15
C SER A 121 16.84 16.83 4.23
N LEU A 122 17.80 16.19 3.57
CA LEU A 122 19.21 16.61 3.59
C LEU A 122 19.47 17.96 2.93
N ARG A 123 18.61 18.37 1.99
CA ARG A 123 18.75 19.60 1.22
C ARG A 123 17.81 20.72 1.70
N ASN A 124 17.13 20.56 2.85
CA ASN A 124 16.18 21.54 3.37
C ASN A 124 15.12 21.96 2.33
N TYR A 125 14.72 20.99 1.47
CA TYR A 125 13.90 21.29 0.28
C TYR A 125 12.58 21.97 0.60
N LYS A 126 11.89 21.57 1.68
CA LYS A 126 10.64 22.17 2.11
C LYS A 126 10.79 23.68 2.37
N GLN A 127 11.87 24.08 3.04
CA GLN A 127 12.17 25.48 3.34
C GLN A 127 12.55 26.25 2.07
N ALA A 128 13.35 25.65 1.21
CA ALA A 128 13.72 26.25 -0.07
C ALA A 128 12.50 26.50 -0.96
N LEU A 129 11.60 25.53 -1.05
CA LEU A 129 10.35 25.66 -1.82
C LEU A 129 9.45 26.75 -1.26
N PHE A 130 9.27 26.80 0.06
CA PHE A 130 8.44 27.83 0.72
C PHE A 130 8.99 29.24 0.47
N ARG A 131 10.32 29.43 0.58
CA ARG A 131 10.96 30.72 0.27
C ARG A 131 10.87 31.06 -1.21
N GLY A 132 11.08 30.09 -2.11
CA GLY A 132 10.94 30.29 -3.55
C GLY A 132 9.56 30.81 -3.96
N ASN A 133 8.49 30.33 -3.31
CA ASN A 133 7.13 30.83 -3.54
C ASN A 133 6.95 32.31 -3.11
N ALA A 134 7.80 32.80 -2.21
CA ALA A 134 7.85 34.18 -1.79
C ALA A 134 8.93 35.01 -2.53
N ASN A 135 9.52 34.49 -3.60
CA ASN A 135 10.66 35.06 -4.34
C ASN A 135 11.89 35.35 -3.45
N ASP A 136 12.06 34.66 -2.34
CA ASP A 136 13.23 34.73 -1.49
C ASP A 136 14.23 33.59 -1.88
N TYR A 137 15.28 33.99 -2.59
CA TYR A 137 16.36 33.08 -3.02
C TYR A 137 17.61 33.18 -2.14
N SER A 138 17.50 33.73 -0.94
CA SER A 138 18.60 33.81 0.01
C SER A 138 19.04 32.43 0.49
N LEU A 139 20.35 32.23 0.69
CA LEU A 139 20.95 30.94 1.09
C LEU A 139 20.96 30.70 2.61
N GLY A 140 20.68 31.72 3.40
CA GLY A 140 20.72 31.63 4.87
C GLY A 140 19.82 30.49 5.39
N GLY A 141 20.41 29.53 6.14
CA GLY A 141 19.68 28.37 6.71
C GLY A 141 19.31 27.27 5.72
N LEU A 142 19.76 27.36 4.44
CA LEU A 142 19.52 26.32 3.43
C LEU A 142 20.77 25.44 3.17
N ILE A 143 21.79 25.53 4.03
CA ILE A 143 22.98 24.69 3.90
C ILE A 143 22.56 23.23 4.10
N GLY A 144 22.69 22.44 3.03
CA GLY A 144 22.39 21.02 3.02
C GLY A 144 23.61 20.14 3.30
N ARG A 145 23.37 18.85 3.33
CA ARG A 145 24.42 17.81 3.51
C ARG A 145 24.48 16.92 2.27
N GLU A 146 25.65 16.42 1.95
CA GLU A 146 25.85 15.45 0.88
C GLU A 146 25.67 14.03 1.42
N LEU A 147 24.83 13.24 0.74
CA LEU A 147 24.50 11.89 1.16
C LEU A 147 25.73 10.97 1.21
N ARG A 148 26.69 11.14 0.29
CA ARG A 148 27.96 10.37 0.25
C ARG A 148 28.75 10.40 1.55
N ASN A 149 28.64 11.47 2.31
CA ASN A 149 29.37 11.67 3.56
C ASN A 149 28.61 11.14 4.78
N LEU A 150 27.51 10.44 4.57
CA LEU A 150 26.61 10.01 5.63
C LEU A 150 26.50 8.49 5.71
N THR A 151 26.01 8.04 6.87
CA THR A 151 25.57 6.66 7.06
C THR A 151 24.04 6.64 7.10
N VAL A 152 23.44 5.82 6.26
CA VAL A 152 22.00 5.57 6.23
C VAL A 152 21.69 4.26 6.96
N GLY A 153 20.85 4.34 7.99
CA GLY A 153 20.35 3.16 8.70
C GLY A 153 19.03 2.66 8.08
N ILE A 154 18.95 1.39 7.75
CA ILE A 154 17.74 0.74 7.24
C ILE A 154 17.25 -0.28 8.26
N ILE A 155 16.05 -0.05 8.81
CA ILE A 155 15.40 -0.98 9.74
C ILE A 155 14.36 -1.77 8.95
N GLY A 156 14.65 -3.06 8.74
CA GLY A 156 13.85 -3.96 7.93
C GLY A 156 14.44 -4.18 6.53
N THR A 157 14.97 -5.40 6.30
CA THR A 157 15.57 -5.82 5.02
C THR A 157 14.60 -6.69 4.21
N GLY A 158 13.32 -6.33 4.22
CA GLY A 158 12.32 -6.89 3.30
C GLY A 158 12.50 -6.33 1.88
N LYS A 159 11.56 -6.66 0.98
CA LYS A 159 11.62 -6.24 -0.44
C LYS A 159 11.87 -4.73 -0.61
N ILE A 160 11.14 -3.89 0.13
CA ILE A 160 11.29 -2.42 0.08
C ILE A 160 12.67 -2.00 0.62
N GLY A 161 13.06 -2.48 1.81
CA GLY A 161 14.34 -2.10 2.42
C GLY A 161 15.54 -2.49 1.58
N GLN A 162 15.53 -3.67 0.95
CA GLN A 162 16.58 -4.10 0.01
C GLN A 162 16.62 -3.17 -1.21
N LYS A 163 15.48 -2.79 -1.76
CA LYS A 163 15.42 -1.89 -2.91
C LYS A 163 15.91 -0.47 -2.57
N VAL A 164 15.56 0.03 -1.38
CA VAL A 164 16.12 1.29 -0.87
C VAL A 164 17.64 1.21 -0.76
N ALA A 165 18.17 0.12 -0.20
CA ALA A 165 19.62 -0.09 -0.11
C ALA A 165 20.28 -0.08 -1.50
N GLN A 166 19.69 -0.81 -2.45
CA GLN A 166 20.17 -0.85 -3.83
C GLN A 166 20.20 0.55 -4.47
N ASN A 167 19.13 1.32 -4.34
CA ASN A 167 19.03 2.67 -4.90
C ASN A 167 20.06 3.62 -4.25
N LEU A 168 20.37 3.44 -2.97
CA LEU A 168 21.32 4.25 -2.23
C LEU A 168 22.79 3.98 -2.61
N GLN A 169 23.11 2.81 -3.18
CA GLN A 169 24.50 2.48 -3.59
C GLN A 169 25.06 3.51 -4.55
N GLY A 170 24.27 4.01 -5.49
CA GLY A 170 24.68 5.03 -6.46
C GLY A 170 25.11 6.36 -5.85
N PHE A 171 24.74 6.65 -4.60
CA PHE A 171 25.14 7.86 -3.89
C PHE A 171 26.46 7.71 -3.13
N GLY A 172 27.01 6.50 -3.01
CA GLY A 172 28.27 6.24 -2.34
C GLY A 172 28.25 6.46 -0.82
N CYS A 173 27.07 6.48 -0.20
CA CYS A 173 26.93 6.56 1.25
C CYS A 173 27.18 5.20 1.91
N ARG A 174 27.52 5.22 3.20
CA ARG A 174 27.60 4.00 4.00
C ARG A 174 26.17 3.54 4.34
N ILE A 175 25.86 2.25 4.16
CA ILE A 175 24.58 1.67 4.50
C ILE A 175 24.77 0.72 5.68
N LEU A 176 23.93 0.86 6.71
CA LEU A 176 23.81 -0.08 7.82
C LEU A 176 22.37 -0.62 7.83
N ALA A 177 22.22 -1.93 7.91
CA ALA A 177 20.91 -2.56 7.89
C ALA A 177 20.68 -3.41 9.15
N TYR A 178 19.45 -3.41 9.63
CA TYR A 178 19.00 -4.26 10.72
C TYR A 178 17.71 -4.97 10.34
N SER A 179 17.63 -6.26 10.62
CA SER A 179 16.39 -7.05 10.50
C SER A 179 16.35 -8.14 11.55
N ARG A 180 15.15 -8.48 12.01
CA ARG A 180 14.95 -9.61 12.94
C ARG A 180 15.37 -10.97 12.35
N ARG A 181 15.21 -11.13 11.04
CA ARG A 181 15.72 -12.27 10.28
C ARG A 181 16.87 -11.79 9.44
N GLN A 182 17.99 -12.50 9.48
CA GLN A 182 19.12 -12.22 8.59
C GLN A 182 18.73 -12.66 7.17
N ASN A 183 18.27 -11.71 6.39
CA ASN A 183 17.93 -11.89 4.96
C ASN A 183 18.83 -10.98 4.11
N ALA A 184 20.04 -10.64 4.62
CA ALA A 184 20.96 -9.81 3.88
C ALA A 184 21.37 -10.55 2.61
N ASP A 185 21.05 -9.98 1.45
CA ASP A 185 21.65 -10.40 0.19
C ASP A 185 23.10 -9.87 0.19
N PRO A 186 24.13 -10.76 0.18
CA PRO A 186 25.51 -10.34 0.17
C PRO A 186 25.86 -9.43 -1.02
N ALA A 187 25.11 -9.52 -2.12
CA ALA A 187 25.26 -8.66 -3.29
C ALA A 187 24.91 -7.19 -3.02
N LEU A 188 24.16 -6.91 -1.95
CA LEU A 188 23.82 -5.53 -1.56
C LEU A 188 24.89 -4.85 -0.70
N GLY A 189 25.92 -5.57 -0.26
CA GLY A 189 27.01 -5.01 0.56
C GLY A 189 26.56 -4.49 1.93
N ILE A 190 25.49 -5.05 2.50
CA ILE A 190 24.88 -4.66 3.77
C ILE A 190 24.80 -5.84 4.74
#